data_b496a605d105a71634570b90b291e4eb
#
_entry.id   b496a605d105a71634570b90b291e4eb
#
_cell.length_a   1.000
_cell.length_b   1.000
_cell.length_c   1.000
_cell.angle_alpha   90.00
_cell.angle_beta   90.00
_cell.angle_gamma   90.00
#
_symmetry.space_group_name_H-M   'P 1'
#
loop_
_entity.id
_entity.type
_entity.pdbx_description
1 polymer ?
#
loop_
_entity_poly.entity_id
_entity_poly.type
_entity_poly.pdbx_seq_one_letter_code
_entity_poly.pdbx_strand_id
1 'polypeptide(L)'
;MELIDKMVDVRKYKIKVIQINLGNKCNLQCSHCHIGASPEGDRNMDSDTAMKVIKRLIETDIKDIEFTGGAPELNPNLRLFIENLSDHNRNLAVRTNLTVLDSPAYSLYIDLYKKYKVKVIASLPDIFPDTTDKQRGKGVFQKSINVLNRLNVIGYGRDGLLLDLVYNPVGDYLPPDQSDIENNYKRLLKERYDITFNNLIPIVNSPIKRFKEYLQQTGRLEEYLKLLKKSYNPATINKLMCRDLISIDYRGYVYDCDFNLALGMKAKGYEDRRFWEIDLSNFTQEITFGQHCYACTVNMGSSCHGVLIKEEESRPMGFVMKENVKRYYGEELQKTSDLKTGACCNVDLIPDYVKDALMLINDEIKMKYYGCGSPIPLCVEGLKVVDMGCGTGRDSYVMSKLVGENGFVYGIDMTENQISIARRYIKEQTDRFGYKKPNIEFILDNMESITKRLKEESIDLVISNCVINLSEDKEAVLKAIFNVLKWGGEFYFSDVYADRRSPDEIRKDPLLFAECLGGALYYKDFVRIAR
;
A
#
# COMPACT_ATOMS: atom_id res chain seq x y z
N MET A 1 -7.10 -14.83 19.82
CA MET A 1 -6.01 -15.70 19.36
C MET A 1 -4.81 -14.82 19.07
N GLU A 2 -3.73 -14.96 19.82
CA GLU A 2 -2.53 -14.13 19.62
C GLU A 2 -1.82 -14.49 18.31
N LEU A 3 -0.99 -13.56 17.77
CA LEU A 3 -0.21 -13.75 16.55
C LEU A 3 0.61 -15.06 16.61
N ILE A 4 1.15 -15.36 17.79
CA ILE A 4 1.94 -16.56 18.06
C ILE A 4 1.16 -17.82 17.75
N ASP A 5 -0.14 -17.89 18.06
CA ASP A 5 -1.00 -19.05 17.80
C ASP A 5 -1.26 -19.27 16.29
N LYS A 6 -1.15 -18.19 15.48
CA LYS A 6 -1.35 -18.24 14.02
C LYS A 6 -0.06 -18.54 13.25
N MET A 7 1.10 -18.47 13.90
CA MET A 7 2.43 -18.65 13.29
C MET A 7 3.13 -19.94 13.72
N VAL A 8 2.43 -20.86 14.40
CA VAL A 8 3.01 -22.07 15.01
C VAL A 8 3.75 -22.98 14.01
N ASP A 9 3.43 -22.94 12.72
CA ASP A 9 4.04 -23.81 11.70
C ASP A 9 4.88 -23.07 10.66
N VAL A 10 5.27 -21.81 10.91
CA VAL A 10 6.08 -21.04 9.95
C VAL A 10 7.54 -21.46 10.06
N ARG A 11 8.03 -22.11 9.01
CA ARG A 11 9.41 -22.58 8.92
C ARG A 11 10.23 -21.76 7.93
N LYS A 12 11.55 -21.82 8.08
CA LYS A 12 12.46 -21.26 7.09
C LYS A 12 12.36 -21.99 5.75
N TYR A 13 12.53 -21.20 4.70
CA TYR A 13 12.83 -21.70 3.37
C TYR A 13 14.34 -21.92 3.18
N LYS A 14 14.77 -22.24 1.97
CA LYS A 14 16.20 -22.17 1.62
C LYS A 14 16.72 -20.75 1.86
N ILE A 15 17.80 -20.63 2.62
CA ILE A 15 18.41 -19.34 2.95
C ILE A 15 18.97 -18.69 1.67
N LYS A 16 18.58 -17.46 1.42
CA LYS A 16 19.02 -16.65 0.27
C LYS A 16 19.90 -15.49 0.71
N VAL A 17 19.64 -14.93 1.90
CA VAL A 17 20.31 -13.73 2.40
C VAL A 17 20.97 -14.01 3.75
N ILE A 18 22.22 -13.57 3.88
CA ILE A 18 22.91 -13.53 5.17
C ILE A 18 23.15 -12.09 5.56
N GLN A 19 22.61 -11.69 6.70
CA GLN A 19 22.80 -10.38 7.27
C GLN A 19 23.83 -10.46 8.41
N ILE A 20 24.89 -9.68 8.34
CA ILE A 20 26.00 -9.68 9.28
C ILE A 20 25.94 -8.41 10.12
N ASN A 21 25.63 -8.56 11.39
CA ASN A 21 25.64 -7.46 12.35
C ASN A 21 27.05 -7.34 12.95
N LEU A 22 27.78 -6.31 12.54
CA LEU A 22 29.18 -6.09 12.92
C LEU A 22 29.33 -5.56 14.35
N GLY A 23 28.23 -5.22 15.04
CA GLY A 23 28.24 -4.75 16.41
C GLY A 23 27.26 -3.60 16.67
N ASN A 24 27.41 -2.95 17.84
CA ASN A 24 26.51 -1.87 18.28
C ASN A 24 27.20 -0.50 18.36
N LYS A 25 28.44 -0.35 17.87
CA LYS A 25 29.12 0.95 17.83
C LYS A 25 28.54 1.82 16.71
N CYS A 26 28.16 3.04 17.06
CA CYS A 26 27.57 4.00 16.13
C CYS A 26 27.97 5.43 16.51
N ASN A 27 28.14 6.30 15.56
CA ASN A 27 28.35 7.74 15.82
C ASN A 27 27.07 8.50 16.14
N LEU A 28 25.90 7.81 16.14
CA LEU A 28 24.58 8.35 16.45
C LEU A 28 23.89 7.58 17.57
N GLN A 29 22.85 8.21 18.15
CA GLN A 29 22.00 7.64 19.19
C GLN A 29 20.51 7.84 18.87
N CYS A 30 20.06 7.34 17.70
CA CYS A 30 18.71 7.55 17.19
C CYS A 30 17.63 7.00 18.13
N SER A 31 16.52 7.72 18.29
CA SER A 31 15.42 7.35 19.20
C SER A 31 14.69 6.05 18.81
N HIS A 32 14.67 5.68 17.51
CA HIS A 32 14.01 4.48 16.98
C HIS A 32 14.94 3.26 16.84
N CYS A 33 16.21 3.35 17.31
CA CYS A 33 17.20 2.31 17.03
C CYS A 33 16.85 0.99 17.72
N HIS A 34 16.53 -0.03 16.90
CA HIS A 34 16.16 -1.36 17.34
C HIS A 34 17.33 -2.18 17.90
N ILE A 35 18.58 -1.83 17.56
CA ILE A 35 19.79 -2.47 18.10
C ILE A 35 20.22 -1.82 19.42
N GLY A 36 19.83 -0.57 19.65
CA GLY A 36 20.30 0.24 20.77
C GLY A 36 21.74 0.71 20.59
N ALA A 37 22.19 0.90 19.36
CA ALA A 37 23.54 1.35 19.04
C ALA A 37 23.81 2.78 19.49
N SER A 38 25.05 3.07 19.93
CA SER A 38 25.49 4.38 20.40
C SER A 38 27.00 4.58 20.22
N PRO A 39 27.53 5.81 20.46
CA PRO A 39 28.97 6.06 20.49
C PRO A 39 29.73 5.26 21.55
N GLU A 40 29.07 4.89 22.65
CA GLU A 40 29.58 4.07 23.72
C GLU A 40 29.44 2.55 23.47
N GLY A 41 28.93 2.17 22.27
CA GLY A 41 28.78 0.76 21.90
C GLY A 41 30.10 0.01 21.96
N ASP A 42 30.12 -1.09 22.73
CA ASP A 42 31.30 -1.90 23.08
C ASP A 42 31.36 -3.25 22.34
N ARG A 43 30.29 -3.60 21.63
CA ARG A 43 30.15 -4.87 20.91
C ARG A 43 30.61 -4.68 19.48
N ASN A 44 31.73 -5.30 19.12
CA ASN A 44 32.25 -5.29 17.77
C ASN A 44 32.75 -6.67 17.39
N MET A 45 32.51 -7.08 16.13
CA MET A 45 33.08 -8.29 15.58
C MET A 45 34.61 -8.14 15.48
N ASP A 46 35.34 -9.04 16.09
CA ASP A 46 36.79 -9.10 16.01
C ASP A 46 37.27 -9.76 14.69
N SER A 47 38.56 -9.68 14.42
CA SER A 47 39.14 -10.17 13.16
C SER A 47 39.15 -11.69 13.06
N ASP A 48 39.25 -12.42 14.16
CA ASP A 48 39.20 -13.89 14.17
C ASP A 48 37.78 -14.37 13.80
N THR A 49 36.77 -13.79 14.44
CA THR A 49 35.37 -14.06 14.11
C THR A 49 35.06 -13.69 12.65
N ALA A 50 35.51 -12.51 12.19
CA ALA A 50 35.30 -12.06 10.82
C ALA A 50 35.90 -13.05 9.80
N MET A 51 37.13 -13.51 10.01
CA MET A 51 37.78 -14.48 9.12
C MET A 51 37.06 -15.84 9.09
N LYS A 52 36.57 -16.34 10.24
CA LYS A 52 35.76 -17.56 10.30
C LYS A 52 34.45 -17.43 9.54
N VAL A 53 33.79 -16.29 9.68
CA VAL A 53 32.55 -15.99 8.92
C VAL A 53 32.83 -15.89 7.42
N ILE A 54 33.88 -15.16 7.01
CA ILE A 54 34.30 -15.04 5.60
C ILE A 54 34.56 -16.41 5.00
N LYS A 55 35.40 -17.23 5.65
CA LYS A 55 35.73 -18.58 5.18
C LYS A 55 34.47 -19.41 4.97
N ARG A 56 33.56 -19.40 5.95
CA ARG A 56 32.30 -20.16 5.85
C ARG A 56 31.40 -19.64 4.74
N LEU A 57 31.31 -18.31 4.53
CA LEU A 57 30.52 -17.72 3.45
C LEU A 57 31.04 -18.14 2.06
N ILE A 58 32.34 -18.19 1.87
CA ILE A 58 32.98 -18.63 0.61
C ILE A 58 32.55 -20.07 0.27
N GLU A 59 32.39 -20.94 1.27
CA GLU A 59 31.98 -22.33 1.11
C GLU A 59 30.47 -22.51 0.82
N THR A 60 29.66 -21.46 0.91
CA THR A 60 28.21 -21.50 0.64
C THR A 60 27.86 -21.05 -0.76
N ASP A 61 26.65 -21.38 -1.24
CA ASP A 61 26.10 -20.89 -2.51
C ASP A 61 25.30 -19.58 -2.33
N ILE A 62 25.21 -19.02 -1.10
CA ILE A 62 24.40 -17.85 -0.80
C ILE A 62 25.09 -16.61 -1.35
N LYS A 63 24.40 -15.89 -2.24
CA LYS A 63 24.96 -14.74 -2.96
C LYS A 63 24.76 -13.42 -2.23
N ASP A 64 23.61 -13.23 -1.57
CA ASP A 64 23.22 -11.94 -1.03
C ASP A 64 23.70 -11.79 0.42
N ILE A 65 24.62 -10.84 0.64
CA ILE A 65 25.23 -10.60 1.94
C ILE A 65 25.07 -9.12 2.29
N GLU A 66 24.46 -8.87 3.44
CA GLU A 66 24.23 -7.52 3.94
C GLU A 66 25.04 -7.26 5.21
N PHE A 67 25.68 -6.11 5.29
CA PHE A 67 26.33 -5.62 6.50
C PHE A 67 25.46 -4.61 7.22
N THR A 68 25.24 -4.86 8.52
CA THR A 68 24.41 -4.02 9.40
C THR A 68 25.07 -3.90 10.77
N GLY A 69 24.35 -3.31 11.72
CA GLY A 69 24.81 -3.09 13.09
C GLY A 69 24.54 -1.66 13.54
N GLY A 70 25.46 -1.07 14.26
CA GLY A 70 25.42 0.35 14.60
C GLY A 70 25.72 1.21 13.36
N ALA A 71 27.00 1.43 13.11
CA ALA A 71 27.51 1.95 11.85
C ALA A 71 28.58 0.96 11.36
N PRO A 72 28.31 0.17 10.32
CA PRO A 72 29.23 -0.87 9.85
C PRO A 72 30.63 -0.35 9.56
N GLU A 73 30.73 0.88 9.06
CA GLU A 73 31.99 1.54 8.71
C GLU A 73 32.90 1.80 9.92
N LEU A 74 32.36 1.80 11.12
CA LEU A 74 33.15 1.92 12.36
C LEU A 74 33.83 0.61 12.78
N ASN A 75 33.40 -0.53 12.19
CA ASN A 75 34.07 -1.79 12.43
C ASN A 75 35.25 -1.96 11.44
N PRO A 76 36.49 -2.16 11.91
CA PRO A 76 37.67 -2.25 11.04
C PRO A 76 37.62 -3.43 10.06
N ASN A 77 36.81 -4.45 10.34
CA ASN A 77 36.71 -5.64 9.51
C ASN A 77 35.70 -5.50 8.35
N LEU A 78 34.91 -4.42 8.25
CA LEU A 78 34.00 -4.22 7.12
C LEU A 78 34.77 -4.26 5.78
N ARG A 79 35.90 -3.57 5.72
CA ARG A 79 36.77 -3.59 4.53
C ARG A 79 37.25 -4.99 4.20
N LEU A 80 37.66 -5.76 5.21
CA LEU A 80 38.11 -7.15 5.06
C LEU A 80 37.01 -8.02 4.44
N PHE A 81 35.76 -7.89 4.90
CA PHE A 81 34.61 -8.59 4.32
C PHE A 81 34.39 -8.22 2.86
N ILE A 82 34.36 -6.93 2.55
CA ILE A 82 34.09 -6.46 1.18
C ILE A 82 35.18 -6.97 0.21
N GLU A 83 36.45 -6.82 0.56
CA GLU A 83 37.57 -7.22 -0.30
C GLU A 83 37.61 -8.75 -0.52
N ASN A 84 37.35 -9.56 0.51
CA ASN A 84 37.40 -11.02 0.35
C ASN A 84 36.16 -11.61 -0.35
N LEU A 85 34.98 -11.04 -0.13
CA LEU A 85 33.73 -11.61 -0.66
C LEU A 85 33.42 -11.14 -2.09
N SER A 86 33.90 -9.97 -2.50
CA SER A 86 33.67 -9.46 -3.86
C SER A 86 34.30 -10.35 -4.95
N ASP A 87 35.42 -11.00 -4.66
CA ASP A 87 36.11 -11.91 -5.60
C ASP A 87 35.36 -13.25 -5.78
N HIS A 88 34.31 -13.52 -4.96
CA HIS A 88 33.56 -14.78 -4.94
C HIS A 88 32.14 -14.64 -5.50
N ASN A 89 31.90 -13.68 -6.39
CA ASN A 89 30.60 -13.44 -7.03
C ASN A 89 29.45 -13.28 -6.01
N ARG A 90 29.67 -12.44 -4.99
CA ARG A 90 28.67 -12.09 -3.96
C ARG A 90 28.06 -10.73 -4.25
N ASN A 91 26.76 -10.62 -4.02
CA ASN A 91 26.04 -9.34 -4.01
C ASN A 91 26.16 -8.74 -2.62
N LEU A 92 26.99 -7.71 -2.48
CA LEU A 92 27.24 -7.08 -1.19
C LEU A 92 26.37 -5.85 -1.01
N ALA A 93 25.79 -5.69 0.18
CA ALA A 93 25.04 -4.49 0.57
C ALA A 93 25.49 -3.98 1.94
N VAL A 94 25.51 -2.66 2.12
CA VAL A 94 25.84 -2.03 3.41
C VAL A 94 24.67 -1.12 3.84
N ARG A 95 24.21 -1.30 5.08
CA ARG A 95 23.22 -0.43 5.72
C ARG A 95 23.94 0.68 6.47
N THR A 96 24.00 1.85 5.85
CA THR A 96 24.73 3.00 6.40
C THR A 96 23.80 4.05 7.00
N ASN A 97 24.28 4.71 8.05
CA ASN A 97 23.61 5.89 8.60
C ASN A 97 23.98 7.19 7.86
N LEU A 98 24.80 7.11 6.82
CA LEU A 98 25.38 8.19 6.01
C LEU A 98 26.35 9.10 6.78
N THR A 99 26.00 9.55 7.97
CA THR A 99 26.77 10.59 8.68
C THR A 99 28.20 10.16 9.04
N VAL A 100 28.47 8.89 9.14
CA VAL A 100 29.83 8.35 9.33
C VAL A 100 30.69 8.62 8.10
N LEU A 101 30.12 8.53 6.91
CA LEU A 101 30.80 8.78 5.62
C LEU A 101 31.06 10.26 5.34
N ASP A 102 30.40 11.18 6.09
CA ASP A 102 30.68 12.62 6.03
C ASP A 102 32.03 12.96 6.68
N SER A 103 32.50 12.10 7.58
CA SER A 103 33.82 12.26 8.22
C SER A 103 34.95 11.89 7.25
N PRO A 104 36.03 12.71 7.15
CA PRO A 104 37.19 12.40 6.32
C PRO A 104 37.82 11.03 6.59
N ALA A 105 37.80 10.57 7.84
CA ALA A 105 38.38 9.28 8.25
C ALA A 105 37.68 8.06 7.60
N TYR A 106 36.39 8.20 7.26
CA TYR A 106 35.58 7.10 6.71
C TYR A 106 35.12 7.37 5.27
N SER A 107 35.44 8.52 4.71
CA SER A 107 35.04 8.90 3.34
C SER A 107 35.58 7.96 2.27
N LEU A 108 36.71 7.29 2.55
CA LEU A 108 37.31 6.26 1.67
C LEU A 108 36.38 5.07 1.39
N TYR A 109 35.38 4.80 2.25
CA TYR A 109 34.41 3.75 1.99
C TYR A 109 33.51 4.04 0.78
N ILE A 110 33.31 5.30 0.43
CA ILE A 110 32.55 5.68 -0.78
C ILE A 110 33.25 5.12 -2.05
N ASP A 111 34.57 5.28 -2.14
CA ASP A 111 35.35 4.76 -3.25
C ASP A 111 35.44 3.22 -3.21
N LEU A 112 35.54 2.64 -2.01
CA LEU A 112 35.54 1.18 -1.82
C LEU A 112 34.20 0.58 -2.30
N TYR A 113 33.07 1.20 -1.93
CA TYR A 113 31.74 0.76 -2.36
C TYR A 113 31.60 0.82 -3.88
N LYS A 114 32.05 1.91 -4.52
CA LYS A 114 32.08 2.02 -5.98
C LYS A 114 32.93 0.93 -6.62
N LYS A 115 34.15 0.74 -6.13
CA LYS A 115 35.12 -0.24 -6.68
C LYS A 115 34.52 -1.65 -6.72
N TYR A 116 33.85 -2.06 -5.65
CA TYR A 116 33.28 -3.41 -5.49
C TYR A 116 31.78 -3.49 -5.78
N LYS A 117 31.17 -2.41 -6.33
CA LYS A 117 29.74 -2.31 -6.65
C LYS A 117 28.83 -2.68 -5.47
N VAL A 118 29.24 -2.31 -4.27
CA VAL A 118 28.47 -2.58 -3.05
C VAL A 118 27.17 -1.78 -3.08
N LYS A 119 26.03 -2.43 -2.92
CA LYS A 119 24.74 -1.75 -2.79
C LYS A 119 24.71 -0.92 -1.51
N VAL A 120 24.32 0.35 -1.59
CA VAL A 120 24.17 1.23 -0.44
C VAL A 120 22.71 1.33 -0.04
N ILE A 121 22.39 0.96 1.21
CA ILE A 121 21.07 1.09 1.81
C ILE A 121 21.19 2.15 2.90
N ALA A 122 20.69 3.36 2.62
CA ALA A 122 20.97 4.55 3.40
C ALA A 122 19.76 5.00 4.21
N SER A 123 19.96 5.28 5.50
CA SER A 123 18.88 5.73 6.39
C SER A 123 18.59 7.23 6.19
N LEU A 124 17.42 7.56 5.66
CA LEU A 124 16.87 8.91 5.60
C LEU A 124 15.39 8.88 6.02
N PRO A 125 15.10 8.95 7.32
CA PRO A 125 13.75 8.75 7.87
C PRO A 125 12.70 9.73 7.34
N ASP A 126 13.12 10.96 7.01
CA ASP A 126 12.26 11.99 6.44
C ASP A 126 13.07 12.92 5.52
N ILE A 127 12.37 13.56 4.60
CA ILE A 127 12.92 14.57 3.66
C ILE A 127 12.92 15.99 4.24
N PHE A 128 12.46 16.17 5.47
CA PHE A 128 12.48 17.43 6.19
C PHE A 128 13.57 17.41 7.27
N PRO A 129 14.40 18.49 7.34
CA PRO A 129 15.51 18.59 8.31
C PRO A 129 15.07 18.38 9.76
N ASP A 130 14.06 19.14 10.18
CA ASP A 130 13.60 19.14 11.58
C ASP A 130 13.10 17.76 12.04
N THR A 131 12.41 17.05 11.16
CA THR A 131 11.87 15.73 11.45
C THR A 131 12.97 14.67 11.55
N THR A 132 13.90 14.66 10.59
CA THR A 132 15.06 13.77 10.62
C THR A 132 15.97 14.05 11.80
N ASP A 133 16.28 15.32 12.07
CA ASP A 133 17.15 15.71 13.18
C ASP A 133 16.52 15.39 14.55
N LYS A 134 15.19 15.55 14.70
CA LYS A 134 14.46 15.15 15.92
C LYS A 134 14.63 13.65 16.23
N GLN A 135 14.64 12.79 15.22
CA GLN A 135 14.76 11.35 15.39
C GLN A 135 16.20 10.89 15.55
N ARG A 136 17.16 11.52 14.85
CA ARG A 136 18.53 11.03 14.72
C ARG A 136 19.60 11.90 15.35
N GLY A 137 19.30 13.14 15.68
CA GLY A 137 20.21 14.12 16.24
C GLY A 137 20.44 15.33 15.33
N LYS A 138 20.80 16.45 15.95
CA LYS A 138 20.97 17.75 15.26
C LYS A 138 22.03 17.70 14.16
N GLY A 139 21.71 18.20 12.96
CA GLY A 139 22.58 18.29 11.81
C GLY A 139 22.77 16.96 11.04
N VAL A 140 22.07 15.90 11.42
CA VAL A 140 22.13 14.61 10.73
C VAL A 140 21.57 14.70 9.33
N PHE A 141 20.48 15.46 9.13
CA PHE A 141 19.90 15.65 7.81
C PHE A 141 20.91 16.23 6.81
N GLN A 142 21.54 17.37 7.16
CA GLN A 142 22.47 18.03 6.25
C GLN A 142 23.68 17.15 5.90
N LYS A 143 24.24 16.45 6.89
CA LYS A 143 25.33 15.48 6.64
C LYS A 143 24.88 14.36 5.73
N SER A 144 23.64 13.86 5.88
CA SER A 144 23.08 12.83 5.02
C SER A 144 22.95 13.32 3.57
N ILE A 145 22.45 14.54 3.35
CA ILE A 145 22.34 15.15 2.02
C ILE A 145 23.73 15.30 1.37
N ASN A 146 24.74 15.77 2.12
CA ASN A 146 26.12 15.91 1.61
C ASN A 146 26.65 14.56 1.09
N VAL A 147 26.45 13.49 1.86
CA VAL A 147 26.93 12.15 1.47
C VAL A 147 26.14 11.58 0.30
N LEU A 148 24.82 11.76 0.26
CA LEU A 148 23.99 11.34 -0.87
C LEU A 148 24.40 12.03 -2.17
N ASN A 149 24.71 13.33 -2.15
CA ASN A 149 25.25 14.04 -3.31
C ASN A 149 26.60 13.47 -3.76
N ARG A 150 27.50 13.17 -2.83
CA ARG A 150 28.80 12.53 -3.16
C ARG A 150 28.61 11.14 -3.78
N LEU A 151 27.68 10.33 -3.27
CA LEU A 151 27.32 9.03 -3.85
C LEU A 151 26.74 9.20 -5.26
N ASN A 152 25.85 10.18 -5.48
CA ASN A 152 25.30 10.44 -6.82
C ASN A 152 26.37 10.91 -7.82
N VAL A 153 27.33 11.75 -7.40
CA VAL A 153 28.43 12.21 -8.25
C VAL A 153 29.27 11.06 -8.78
N ILE A 154 29.45 10.00 -8.00
CA ILE A 154 30.23 8.81 -8.43
C ILE A 154 29.37 7.74 -9.14
N GLY A 155 28.04 7.98 -9.34
CA GLY A 155 27.16 7.15 -10.12
C GLY A 155 26.11 6.33 -9.33
N TYR A 156 26.07 6.40 -8.01
CA TYR A 156 25.02 5.74 -7.21
C TYR A 156 23.64 6.33 -7.49
N GLY A 157 22.61 5.45 -7.45
CA GLY A 157 21.24 5.85 -7.81
C GLY A 157 21.01 5.88 -9.33
N ARG A 158 22.05 5.55 -10.13
CA ARG A 158 22.05 5.48 -11.60
C ARG A 158 22.96 4.31 -12.03
N ASP A 159 22.97 3.95 -13.29
CA ASP A 159 23.99 3.18 -14.01
C ASP A 159 24.52 1.91 -13.31
N GLY A 160 23.65 1.17 -12.61
CA GLY A 160 24.00 -0.11 -12.00
C GLY A 160 24.68 -0.02 -10.63
N LEU A 161 24.90 1.18 -10.08
CA LEU A 161 25.30 1.38 -8.68
C LEU A 161 24.05 1.66 -7.85
N LEU A 162 23.61 0.67 -7.08
CA LEU A 162 22.33 0.71 -6.37
C LEU A 162 22.41 1.53 -5.07
N LEU A 163 21.52 2.51 -4.94
CA LEU A 163 21.29 3.31 -3.76
C LEU A 163 19.82 3.22 -3.37
N ASP A 164 19.51 2.57 -2.27
CA ASP A 164 18.18 2.55 -1.70
C ASP A 164 18.13 3.44 -0.45
N LEU A 165 16.99 4.10 -0.21
CA LEU A 165 16.76 4.87 1.00
C LEU A 165 15.83 4.14 1.94
N VAL A 166 16.04 4.30 3.24
CA VAL A 166 15.17 3.75 4.29
C VAL A 166 14.39 4.88 4.93
N TYR A 167 13.07 4.76 4.88
CA TYR A 167 12.11 5.57 5.60
C TYR A 167 11.73 4.89 6.92
N ASN A 168 11.65 5.66 8.01
CA ASN A 168 11.05 5.23 9.26
C ASN A 168 10.11 6.31 9.79
N PRO A 169 8.88 5.99 10.22
CA PRO A 169 8.00 6.96 10.86
C PRO A 169 8.68 7.65 12.04
N VAL A 170 8.55 8.98 12.16
CA VAL A 170 9.07 9.73 13.31
C VAL A 170 8.04 9.74 14.42
N GLY A 171 7.81 8.58 15.02
CA GLY A 171 6.80 8.40 16.06
C GLY A 171 6.15 7.01 16.01
N ASP A 172 4.99 6.93 16.62
CA ASP A 172 4.20 5.73 16.85
C ASP A 172 2.99 5.61 15.91
N TYR A 173 3.23 5.89 14.64
CA TYR A 173 2.27 5.70 13.55
C TYR A 173 2.85 4.78 12.47
N LEU A 174 1.97 4.24 11.63
CA LEU A 174 2.37 3.39 10.51
C LEU A 174 2.76 4.24 9.29
N PRO A 175 3.71 3.77 8.46
CA PRO A 175 4.02 4.45 7.20
C PRO A 175 2.76 4.51 6.32
N PRO A 176 2.62 5.57 5.50
CA PRO A 176 1.70 5.57 4.36
C PRO A 176 2.10 4.51 3.32
N ASP A 177 1.31 4.40 2.24
CA ASP A 177 1.63 3.46 1.15
C ASP A 177 3.01 3.75 0.54
N GLN A 178 3.75 2.70 0.21
CA GLN A 178 5.14 2.83 -0.25
C GLN A 178 5.24 3.65 -1.53
N SER A 179 4.35 3.44 -2.49
CA SER A 179 4.32 4.16 -3.77
C SER A 179 4.20 5.67 -3.56
N ASP A 180 3.31 6.11 -2.67
CA ASP A 180 3.07 7.53 -2.40
C ASP A 180 4.28 8.19 -1.74
N ILE A 181 4.86 7.51 -0.73
CA ILE A 181 6.06 8.03 -0.06
C ILE A 181 7.24 8.06 -1.04
N GLU A 182 7.45 7.00 -1.80
CA GLU A 182 8.57 6.88 -2.73
C GLU A 182 8.51 7.95 -3.81
N ASN A 183 7.35 8.17 -4.42
CA ASN A 183 7.14 9.21 -5.42
C ASN A 183 7.43 10.61 -4.83
N ASN A 184 6.97 10.86 -3.61
CA ASN A 184 7.21 12.13 -2.93
C ASN A 184 8.70 12.34 -2.60
N TYR A 185 9.39 11.29 -2.12
CA TYR A 185 10.84 11.33 -1.88
C TYR A 185 11.62 11.57 -3.18
N LYS A 186 11.32 10.84 -4.26
CA LYS A 186 11.98 11.01 -5.57
C LYS A 186 11.80 12.43 -6.09
N ARG A 187 10.59 12.96 -6.05
CA ARG A 187 10.31 14.32 -6.49
C ARG A 187 11.04 15.38 -5.65
N LEU A 188 10.85 15.37 -4.32
CA LEU A 188 11.37 16.44 -3.45
C LEU A 188 12.90 16.39 -3.29
N LEU A 189 13.52 15.21 -3.24
CA LEU A 189 14.98 15.10 -3.19
C LEU A 189 15.60 15.54 -4.51
N LYS A 190 14.96 15.26 -5.65
CA LYS A 190 15.42 15.72 -6.95
C LYS A 190 15.28 17.25 -7.10
N GLU A 191 14.12 17.79 -6.76
CA GLU A 191 13.83 19.23 -6.88
C GLU A 191 14.72 20.11 -5.97
N ARG A 192 14.94 19.67 -4.71
CA ARG A 192 15.59 20.50 -3.70
C ARG A 192 17.11 20.29 -3.62
N TYR A 193 17.57 19.07 -3.92
CA TYR A 193 18.97 18.69 -3.65
C TYR A 193 19.66 18.01 -4.84
N ASP A 194 18.97 17.83 -5.98
CA ASP A 194 19.41 17.07 -7.17
C ASP A 194 19.82 15.62 -6.87
N ILE A 195 19.21 15.02 -5.84
CA ILE A 195 19.49 13.63 -5.43
C ILE A 195 18.57 12.65 -6.15
N THR A 196 19.17 11.55 -6.63
CA THR A 196 18.48 10.38 -7.21
C THR A 196 18.80 9.11 -6.42
N PHE A 197 17.83 8.21 -6.32
CA PHE A 197 17.99 6.90 -5.68
C PHE A 197 17.09 5.87 -6.39
N ASN A 198 17.33 4.57 -6.14
CA ASN A 198 16.60 3.50 -6.82
C ASN A 198 15.26 3.19 -6.16
N ASN A 199 15.26 2.78 -4.90
CA ASN A 199 14.03 2.37 -4.20
C ASN A 199 13.96 3.00 -2.81
N LEU A 200 12.72 3.20 -2.29
CA LEU A 200 12.46 3.54 -0.90
C LEU A 200 12.01 2.30 -0.13
N ILE A 201 12.59 2.07 1.02
CA ILE A 201 12.30 0.96 1.93
C ILE A 201 11.59 1.51 3.17
N PRO A 202 10.25 1.45 3.28
CA PRO A 202 9.55 1.84 4.48
C PRO A 202 9.67 0.74 5.55
N ILE A 203 10.19 1.10 6.71
CA ILE A 203 10.31 0.19 7.87
C ILE A 203 9.47 0.71 9.01
N VAL A 204 8.51 -0.09 9.46
CA VAL A 204 7.71 0.16 10.66
C VAL A 204 8.61 0.07 11.90
N ASN A 205 8.48 1.04 12.79
CA ASN A 205 9.25 1.02 14.03
C ASN A 205 8.82 -0.14 14.92
N SER A 206 9.73 -1.07 15.16
CA SER A 206 9.47 -2.19 16.06
C SER A 206 9.54 -1.74 17.53
N PRO A 207 8.56 -2.09 18.39
CA PRO A 207 8.52 -1.67 19.80
C PRO A 207 9.52 -2.46 20.67
N ILE A 208 10.81 -2.31 20.35
CA ILE A 208 11.94 -2.93 21.08
C ILE A 208 13.01 -1.90 21.40
N LYS A 209 13.88 -2.23 22.35
CA LYS A 209 15.01 -1.39 22.75
C LYS A 209 14.60 0.08 22.97
N ARG A 210 15.36 1.03 22.41
CA ARG A 210 15.18 2.46 22.64
C ARG A 210 13.81 2.99 22.22
N PHE A 211 13.23 2.45 21.16
CA PHE A 211 11.87 2.84 20.75
C PHE A 211 10.82 2.35 21.76
N LYS A 212 10.98 1.13 22.32
CA LYS A 212 10.11 0.65 23.40
C LYS A 212 10.22 1.53 24.65
N GLU A 213 11.45 1.91 25.03
CA GLU A 213 11.70 2.82 26.16
C GLU A 213 11.01 4.18 25.94
N TYR A 214 11.11 4.75 24.74
CA TYR A 214 10.40 5.97 24.36
C TYR A 214 8.87 5.81 24.49
N LEU A 215 8.30 4.73 23.98
CA LEU A 215 6.85 4.46 24.08
C LEU A 215 6.40 4.27 25.54
N GLN A 216 7.23 3.64 26.39
CA GLN A 216 6.95 3.50 27.82
C GLN A 216 6.98 4.84 28.55
N GLN A 217 8.00 5.66 28.30
CA GLN A 217 8.15 7.00 28.90
C GLN A 217 7.01 7.94 28.53
N THR A 218 6.48 7.82 27.30
CA THR A 218 5.35 8.62 26.81
C THR A 218 3.98 8.02 27.11
N GLY A 219 3.91 6.85 27.75
CA GLY A 219 2.65 6.14 28.05
C GLY A 219 1.93 5.53 26.83
N ARG A 220 2.59 5.45 25.66
CA ARG A 220 1.96 5.08 24.38
C ARG A 220 2.22 3.63 23.95
N LEU A 221 2.91 2.82 24.74
CA LEU A 221 3.28 1.45 24.37
C LEU A 221 2.06 0.58 24.06
N GLU A 222 1.07 0.58 24.95
CA GLU A 222 -0.15 -0.24 24.80
C GLU A 222 -0.98 0.18 23.59
N GLU A 223 -1.09 1.49 23.35
CA GLU A 223 -1.80 2.04 22.19
C GLU A 223 -1.12 1.62 20.89
N TYR A 224 0.20 1.74 20.82
CA TYR A 224 0.98 1.34 19.66
C TYR A 224 0.91 -0.17 19.39
N LEU A 225 0.99 -1.00 20.43
CA LEU A 225 0.80 -2.45 20.29
C LEU A 225 -0.61 -2.80 19.78
N LYS A 226 -1.64 -2.10 20.25
CA LYS A 226 -3.02 -2.25 19.72
C LYS A 226 -3.10 -1.86 18.25
N LEU A 227 -2.45 -0.76 17.85
CA LEU A 227 -2.39 -0.32 16.44
C LEU A 227 -1.74 -1.41 15.56
N LEU A 228 -0.59 -1.93 15.96
CA LEU A 228 0.09 -3.01 15.22
C LEU A 228 -0.79 -4.27 15.10
N LYS A 229 -1.44 -4.69 16.19
CA LYS A 229 -2.35 -5.86 16.20
C LYS A 229 -3.57 -5.64 15.30
N LYS A 230 -4.17 -4.45 15.31
CA LYS A 230 -5.32 -4.09 14.46
C LYS A 230 -4.97 -4.08 12.97
N SER A 231 -3.75 -3.69 12.64
CA SER A 231 -3.26 -3.58 11.26
C SER A 231 -2.59 -4.87 10.75
N TYR A 232 -2.69 -5.96 11.49
CA TYR A 232 -2.12 -7.26 11.13
C TYR A 232 -2.73 -7.80 9.83
N ASN A 233 -1.86 -8.18 8.89
CA ASN A 233 -2.25 -8.78 7.62
C ASN A 233 -1.68 -10.21 7.50
N PRO A 234 -2.52 -11.25 7.54
CA PRO A 234 -2.08 -12.65 7.46
C PRO A 234 -1.43 -13.02 6.11
N ALA A 235 -1.73 -12.31 5.02
CA ALA A 235 -1.13 -12.56 3.72
C ALA A 235 0.39 -12.31 3.69
N THR A 236 0.91 -11.50 4.62
CA THR A 236 2.35 -11.21 4.74
C THR A 236 3.18 -12.38 5.26
N ILE A 237 2.57 -13.33 5.98
CA ILE A 237 3.27 -14.43 6.68
C ILE A 237 4.17 -15.23 5.74
N ASN A 238 3.67 -15.57 4.56
CA ASN A 238 4.41 -16.38 3.59
C ASN A 238 5.56 -15.63 2.91
N LYS A 239 5.62 -14.31 3.07
CA LYS A 239 6.62 -13.42 2.45
C LYS A 239 7.55 -12.78 3.47
N LEU A 240 7.44 -13.14 4.76
CA LEU A 240 8.34 -12.64 5.81
C LEU A 240 9.79 -12.98 5.47
N MET A 241 10.66 -11.97 5.52
CA MET A 241 12.08 -12.14 5.19
C MET A 241 12.81 -13.12 6.13
N CYS A 242 12.36 -13.28 7.38
CA CYS A 242 12.92 -14.28 8.29
C CYS A 242 12.75 -15.73 7.81
N ARG A 243 12.00 -15.98 6.72
CA ARG A 243 11.87 -17.31 6.10
C ARG A 243 13.05 -17.69 5.21
N ASP A 244 13.74 -16.71 4.61
CA ASP A 244 14.88 -16.94 3.71
C ASP A 244 16.13 -16.12 4.05
N LEU A 245 16.11 -15.44 5.20
CA LEU A 245 17.23 -14.68 5.76
C LEU A 245 17.64 -15.28 7.11
N ILE A 246 18.93 -15.17 7.42
CA ILE A 246 19.48 -15.32 8.78
C ILE A 246 20.36 -14.11 9.11
N SER A 247 20.39 -13.72 10.39
CA SER A 247 21.29 -12.70 10.90
C SER A 247 22.38 -13.32 11.77
N ILE A 248 23.61 -12.82 11.66
CA ILE A 248 24.77 -13.27 12.42
C ILE A 248 25.22 -12.13 13.33
N ASP A 249 25.38 -12.37 14.62
CA ASP A 249 25.88 -11.38 15.55
C ASP A 249 27.43 -11.24 15.51
N TYR A 250 27.95 -10.23 16.20
CA TYR A 250 29.38 -9.93 16.31
C TYR A 250 30.22 -11.08 16.91
N ARG A 251 29.62 -12.11 17.48
CA ARG A 251 30.27 -13.32 18.03
C ARG A 251 30.08 -14.55 17.12
N GLY A 252 29.33 -14.40 16.01
CA GLY A 252 29.04 -15.48 15.07
C GLY A 252 27.83 -16.34 15.42
N TYR A 253 27.01 -15.97 16.41
CA TYR A 253 25.73 -16.66 16.68
C TYR A 253 24.67 -16.30 15.63
N VAL A 254 23.73 -17.22 15.39
CA VAL A 254 22.73 -17.10 14.34
C VAL A 254 21.33 -16.82 14.92
N TYR A 255 20.62 -15.96 14.24
CA TYR A 255 19.28 -15.48 14.57
C TYR A 255 18.39 -15.51 13.32
N ASP A 256 17.05 -15.58 13.51
CA ASP A 256 16.11 -15.59 12.40
C ASP A 256 16.06 -14.26 11.65
N CYS A 257 16.31 -13.14 12.32
CA CYS A 257 16.38 -11.79 11.76
C CYS A 257 17.12 -10.83 12.72
N ASP A 258 17.36 -9.61 12.26
CA ASP A 258 18.04 -8.56 13.04
C ASP A 258 17.24 -8.10 14.26
N PHE A 259 15.91 -8.17 14.25
CA PHE A 259 15.08 -7.89 15.43
C PHE A 259 15.22 -8.98 16.49
N ASN A 260 15.21 -10.26 16.10
CA ASN A 260 15.48 -11.37 17.01
C ASN A 260 16.90 -11.27 17.58
N LEU A 261 17.89 -10.89 16.77
CA LEU A 261 19.26 -10.62 17.22
C LEU A 261 19.29 -9.52 18.28
N ALA A 262 18.61 -8.40 18.04
CA ALA A 262 18.52 -7.29 18.99
C ALA A 262 17.92 -7.71 20.34
N LEU A 263 17.00 -8.68 20.35
CA LEU A 263 16.36 -9.23 21.54
C LEU A 263 17.12 -10.40 22.16
N GLY A 264 18.18 -10.89 21.52
CA GLY A 264 18.94 -12.07 21.97
C GLY A 264 18.23 -13.40 21.75
N MET A 265 17.19 -13.42 20.90
CA MET A 265 16.40 -14.61 20.57
C MET A 265 17.10 -15.40 19.45
N LYS A 266 18.03 -16.27 19.83
CA LYS A 266 18.82 -17.07 18.89
C LYS A 266 17.94 -18.04 18.08
N ALA A 267 18.42 -18.45 16.92
CA ALA A 267 17.73 -19.41 16.06
C ALA A 267 17.55 -20.76 16.78
N LYS A 268 16.30 -21.27 16.79
CA LYS A 268 15.89 -22.48 17.53
C LYS A 268 16.67 -23.71 17.07
N GLY A 269 17.26 -24.43 18.02
CA GLY A 269 18.11 -25.59 17.76
C GLY A 269 19.57 -25.28 17.39
N TYR A 270 19.94 -23.98 17.38
CA TYR A 270 21.31 -23.52 17.09
C TYR A 270 21.84 -22.53 18.13
N GLU A 271 21.26 -22.50 19.33
CA GLU A 271 21.51 -21.52 20.38
C GLU A 271 22.98 -21.49 20.83
N ASP A 272 23.65 -22.65 20.80
CA ASP A 272 25.05 -22.80 21.22
C ASP A 272 26.04 -22.92 20.05
N ARG A 273 25.57 -22.89 18.82
CA ARG A 273 26.40 -23.02 17.62
C ARG A 273 26.76 -21.68 17.02
N ARG A 274 27.96 -21.64 16.43
CA ARG A 274 28.41 -20.52 15.60
C ARG A 274 28.07 -20.78 14.15
N PHE A 275 27.95 -19.73 13.35
CA PHE A 275 27.64 -19.79 11.93
C PHE A 275 28.53 -20.78 11.13
N TRP A 276 29.81 -20.84 11.45
CA TRP A 276 30.76 -21.75 10.79
C TRP A 276 30.63 -23.22 11.20
N GLU A 277 29.79 -23.53 12.19
CA GLU A 277 29.50 -24.88 12.69
C GLU A 277 28.17 -25.42 12.18
N ILE A 278 27.46 -24.61 11.35
CA ILE A 278 26.09 -24.91 10.94
C ILE A 278 26.08 -25.39 9.48
N ASP A 279 25.35 -26.48 9.24
CA ASP A 279 25.02 -26.90 7.87
C ASP A 279 23.78 -26.14 7.37
N LEU A 280 24.02 -25.21 6.44
CA LEU A 280 22.96 -24.38 5.86
C LEU A 280 22.09 -25.11 4.81
N SER A 281 22.53 -26.27 4.30
CA SER A 281 21.76 -27.06 3.34
C SER A 281 20.50 -27.66 3.96
N ASN A 282 20.53 -27.90 5.27
CA ASN A 282 19.45 -28.48 6.07
C ASN A 282 18.87 -27.50 7.10
N PHE A 283 19.04 -26.20 6.90
CA PHE A 283 18.58 -25.17 7.81
C PHE A 283 17.07 -24.90 7.64
N THR A 284 16.21 -25.81 8.14
CA THR A 284 14.74 -25.80 7.94
C THR A 284 13.94 -25.68 9.22
N GLN A 285 14.48 -25.02 10.24
CA GLN A 285 13.86 -24.92 11.56
C GLN A 285 12.64 -24.00 11.61
N GLU A 286 11.89 -24.15 12.69
CA GLU A 286 10.84 -23.21 13.09
C GLU A 286 11.43 -21.85 13.44
N ILE A 287 10.72 -20.79 13.00
CA ILE A 287 11.10 -19.41 13.29
C ILE A 287 10.59 -19.03 14.68
N THR A 288 11.41 -18.33 15.45
CA THR A 288 11.02 -17.81 16.76
C THR A 288 10.32 -16.45 16.59
N PHE A 289 9.05 -16.38 16.97
CA PHE A 289 8.23 -15.18 16.90
C PHE A 289 8.03 -14.52 18.25
N GLY A 290 7.77 -13.20 18.24
CA GLY A 290 7.44 -12.41 19.42
C GLY A 290 6.52 -11.23 19.05
N GLN A 291 6.13 -10.41 20.04
CA GLN A 291 5.26 -9.25 19.79
C GLN A 291 5.83 -8.25 18.78
N HIS A 292 7.15 -8.16 18.66
CA HIS A 292 7.83 -7.31 17.69
C HIS A 292 7.54 -7.71 16.24
N CYS A 293 7.17 -8.96 15.96
CA CYS A 293 6.85 -9.46 14.63
C CYS A 293 5.58 -8.84 14.04
N TYR A 294 4.69 -8.28 14.88
CA TYR A 294 3.57 -7.51 14.36
C TYR A 294 4.03 -6.33 13.48
N ALA A 295 5.18 -5.69 13.79
CA ALA A 295 5.71 -4.61 12.96
C ALA A 295 6.04 -5.06 11.52
N CYS A 296 6.42 -6.32 11.32
CA CYS A 296 6.69 -6.87 9.98
C CYS A 296 5.42 -7.27 9.22
N THR A 297 4.28 -7.46 9.92
CA THR A 297 3.03 -8.01 9.35
C THR A 297 1.91 -7.00 9.18
N VAL A 298 2.15 -5.72 9.47
CA VAL A 298 1.13 -4.66 9.33
C VAL A 298 0.90 -4.29 7.86
N ASN A 299 -0.35 -4.02 7.48
CA ASN A 299 -0.75 -3.56 6.14
C ASN A 299 -0.15 -4.43 5.02
N MET A 300 0.70 -3.85 4.17
CA MET A 300 1.41 -4.55 3.09
C MET A 300 2.65 -5.32 3.57
N GLY A 301 2.90 -5.31 4.86
CA GLY A 301 4.11 -5.84 5.47
C GLY A 301 5.26 -4.84 5.45
N SER A 302 6.21 -5.05 6.34
CA SER A 302 7.41 -4.21 6.47
C SER A 302 8.62 -5.09 6.72
N SER A 303 9.64 -4.94 5.90
CA SER A 303 10.87 -5.71 6.02
C SER A 303 12.09 -4.83 5.76
N CYS A 304 13.26 -5.38 6.06
CA CYS A 304 14.52 -4.72 5.69
C CYS A 304 14.73 -4.59 4.17
N HIS A 305 13.90 -5.24 3.34
CA HIS A 305 13.93 -5.14 1.87
C HIS A 305 12.73 -4.40 1.28
N GLY A 306 11.89 -3.77 2.11
CA GLY A 306 10.69 -3.06 1.72
C GLY A 306 9.40 -3.81 2.06
N VAL A 307 8.30 -3.44 1.41
CA VAL A 307 7.01 -4.09 1.59
C VAL A 307 7.06 -5.55 1.14
N LEU A 308 6.35 -6.41 1.86
CA LEU A 308 6.33 -7.85 1.60
C LEU A 308 5.35 -8.23 0.50
N ILE A 309 4.28 -7.45 0.35
CA ILE A 309 3.22 -7.68 -0.61
C ILE A 309 3.15 -6.44 -1.50
N LYS A 310 3.21 -6.63 -2.82
CA LYS A 310 3.01 -5.51 -3.75
C LYS A 310 1.58 -5.00 -3.62
N GLU A 311 1.36 -3.73 -3.92
CA GLU A 311 0.05 -3.08 -3.82
C GLU A 311 -1.05 -3.87 -4.52
N GLU A 312 -0.76 -4.42 -5.69
CA GLU A 312 -1.65 -5.29 -6.46
C GLU A 312 -2.03 -6.60 -5.74
N GLU A 313 -1.18 -7.11 -4.83
CA GLU A 313 -1.39 -8.35 -4.08
C GLU A 313 -1.98 -8.13 -2.67
N SER A 314 -1.90 -6.92 -2.13
CA SER A 314 -2.23 -6.63 -0.71
C SER A 314 -3.62 -6.05 -0.52
N ARG A 315 -4.18 -5.46 -1.56
CA ARG A 315 -5.52 -4.89 -1.50
C ARG A 315 -6.52 -6.04 -1.41
N PRO A 316 -7.51 -5.99 -0.50
CA PRO A 316 -8.69 -6.86 -0.63
C PRO A 316 -9.12 -6.80 -2.10
N MET A 317 -9.46 -7.93 -2.70
CA MET A 317 -9.85 -7.99 -4.12
C MET A 317 -10.83 -6.86 -4.47
N GLY A 318 -11.69 -6.46 -3.52
CA GLY A 318 -12.60 -5.36 -3.60
C GLY A 318 -12.03 -3.98 -3.75
N PHE A 319 -10.96 -3.70 -3.10
CA PHE A 319 -10.31 -2.42 -3.28
C PHE A 319 -9.65 -2.33 -4.66
N VAL A 320 -9.00 -3.40 -5.12
CA VAL A 320 -8.39 -3.48 -6.46
C VAL A 320 -9.45 -3.38 -7.55
N MET A 321 -10.57 -4.07 -7.38
CA MET A 321 -11.68 -4.02 -8.34
C MET A 321 -12.31 -2.63 -8.39
N LYS A 322 -12.51 -1.98 -7.25
CA LYS A 322 -13.08 -0.64 -7.17
C LYS A 322 -12.18 0.43 -7.84
N GLU A 323 -10.87 0.37 -7.63
CA GLU A 323 -9.93 1.28 -8.30
C GLU A 323 -9.84 0.99 -9.81
N ASN A 324 -9.90 -0.27 -10.23
CA ASN A 324 -9.99 -0.64 -11.64
C ASN A 324 -11.26 -0.08 -12.31
N VAL A 325 -12.41 -0.18 -11.62
CA VAL A 325 -13.67 0.41 -12.09
C VAL A 325 -13.53 1.94 -12.23
N LYS A 326 -12.97 2.63 -11.25
CA LYS A 326 -12.73 4.08 -11.33
C LYS A 326 -11.85 4.47 -12.51
N ARG A 327 -10.73 3.76 -12.70
CA ARG A 327 -9.82 4.00 -13.81
C ARG A 327 -10.51 3.71 -15.14
N TYR A 328 -11.20 2.59 -15.25
CA TYR A 328 -11.90 2.17 -16.45
C TYR A 328 -12.91 3.22 -16.93
N TYR A 329 -13.83 3.65 -16.06
CA TYR A 329 -14.85 4.66 -16.39
C TYR A 329 -14.31 6.10 -16.36
N GLY A 330 -13.25 6.39 -15.60
CA GLY A 330 -12.69 7.74 -15.47
C GLY A 330 -11.67 8.10 -16.56
N GLU A 331 -10.87 7.14 -17.02
CA GLU A 331 -9.69 7.40 -17.85
C GLU A 331 -9.73 6.64 -19.17
N GLU A 332 -10.18 5.37 -19.19
CA GLU A 332 -10.09 4.51 -20.38
C GLU A 332 -11.27 4.69 -21.33
N LEU A 333 -12.50 4.79 -20.82
CA LEU A 333 -13.69 4.95 -21.65
C LEU A 333 -13.92 6.42 -22.01
N GLN A 334 -14.01 6.70 -23.31
CA GLN A 334 -14.36 8.03 -23.84
C GLN A 334 -15.80 8.09 -24.36
N LYS A 335 -16.35 6.98 -24.83
CA LYS A 335 -17.70 6.84 -25.38
C LYS A 335 -18.21 5.41 -25.20
N THR A 336 -19.51 5.22 -25.29
CA THR A 336 -20.19 3.91 -25.14
C THR A 336 -19.61 2.81 -26.03
N SER A 337 -19.16 3.14 -27.24
CA SER A 337 -18.57 2.17 -28.19
C SER A 337 -17.20 1.64 -27.80
N ASP A 338 -16.60 2.15 -26.74
CA ASP A 338 -15.29 1.71 -26.23
C ASP A 338 -15.40 0.48 -25.31
N LEU A 339 -16.63 0.11 -24.87
CA LEU A 339 -16.89 -1.10 -24.11
C LEU A 339 -16.43 -2.34 -24.89
N LYS A 340 -15.82 -3.29 -24.18
CA LYS A 340 -15.21 -4.50 -24.77
C LYS A 340 -16.19 -5.67 -24.87
N THR A 341 -17.25 -5.66 -24.04
CA THR A 341 -18.29 -6.69 -24.06
C THR A 341 -19.63 -6.09 -24.48
N GLY A 342 -20.56 -6.92 -24.94
CA GLY A 342 -21.92 -6.50 -25.30
C GLY A 342 -22.91 -6.47 -24.13
N ALA A 343 -22.44 -6.59 -22.87
CA ALA A 343 -23.31 -6.73 -21.72
C ALA A 343 -24.12 -5.46 -21.38
N CYS A 344 -23.61 -4.29 -21.71
CA CYS A 344 -24.14 -2.99 -21.28
C CYS A 344 -24.75 -2.16 -22.41
N CYS A 345 -25.35 -2.72 -23.45
CA CYS A 345 -25.84 -1.93 -24.59
C CYS A 345 -27.12 -2.46 -25.23
N ASN A 346 -28.19 -2.71 -24.49
CA ASN A 346 -29.49 -2.98 -25.10
C ASN A 346 -30.38 -1.74 -25.03
N VAL A 347 -30.40 -0.97 -26.13
CA VAL A 347 -31.08 0.34 -26.22
C VAL A 347 -32.54 0.21 -26.75
N ASP A 348 -32.99 -1.00 -27.08
CA ASP A 348 -34.21 -1.21 -27.87
C ASP A 348 -35.54 -1.06 -27.09
N LEU A 349 -35.52 -0.82 -25.79
CA LEU A 349 -36.71 -0.76 -24.94
C LEU A 349 -36.84 0.54 -24.12
N ILE A 350 -36.40 1.68 -24.66
CA ILE A 350 -36.57 2.96 -23.96
C ILE A 350 -38.03 3.45 -24.19
N PRO A 351 -38.81 3.71 -23.12
CA PRO A 351 -40.15 4.26 -23.21
C PRO A 351 -40.17 5.65 -23.89
N ASP A 352 -41.25 5.98 -24.59
CA ASP A 352 -41.33 7.22 -25.35
C ASP A 352 -41.18 8.48 -24.48
N TYR A 353 -41.77 8.51 -23.28
CA TYR A 353 -41.60 9.64 -22.36
C TYR A 353 -40.14 9.86 -21.91
N VAL A 354 -39.31 8.79 -21.86
CA VAL A 354 -37.87 8.89 -21.62
C VAL A 354 -37.16 9.40 -22.87
N LYS A 355 -37.57 8.95 -24.08
CA LYS A 355 -37.01 9.45 -25.34
C LYS A 355 -37.21 10.93 -25.49
N ASP A 356 -38.41 11.43 -25.19
CA ASP A 356 -38.72 12.86 -25.23
C ASP A 356 -37.84 13.69 -24.29
N ALA A 357 -37.62 13.20 -23.07
CA ALA A 357 -36.69 13.84 -22.13
C ALA A 357 -35.24 13.80 -22.63
N LEU A 358 -34.80 12.67 -23.20
CA LEU A 358 -33.46 12.51 -23.79
C LEU A 358 -33.16 13.47 -24.95
N MET A 359 -34.16 13.90 -25.71
CA MET A 359 -33.95 14.91 -26.75
C MET A 359 -33.45 16.24 -26.20
N LEU A 360 -33.75 16.56 -24.96
CA LEU A 360 -33.34 17.79 -24.29
C LEU A 360 -31.96 17.69 -23.64
N ILE A 361 -31.39 16.47 -23.52
CA ILE A 361 -30.10 16.24 -22.86
C ILE A 361 -28.94 16.56 -23.81
N ASN A 362 -27.87 17.13 -23.27
CA ASN A 362 -26.64 17.44 -24.00
C ASN A 362 -25.99 16.18 -24.58
N ASP A 363 -25.44 16.30 -25.80
CA ASP A 363 -24.90 15.18 -26.56
C ASP A 363 -23.68 14.56 -25.90
N GLU A 364 -22.81 15.35 -25.24
CA GLU A 364 -21.64 14.80 -24.51
C GLU A 364 -22.08 13.85 -23.40
N ILE A 365 -23.15 14.18 -22.67
CA ILE A 365 -23.74 13.34 -21.64
C ILE A 365 -24.30 12.03 -22.24
N LYS A 366 -25.02 12.13 -23.38
CA LYS A 366 -25.59 10.96 -24.06
C LYS A 366 -24.53 10.01 -24.62
N MET A 367 -23.42 10.53 -25.14
CA MET A 367 -22.33 9.72 -25.71
C MET A 367 -21.57 8.90 -24.68
N LYS A 368 -21.58 9.32 -23.41
CA LYS A 368 -20.87 8.65 -22.29
C LYS A 368 -21.84 7.88 -21.40
N TYR A 369 -22.75 7.13 -22.01
CA TYR A 369 -23.70 6.28 -21.30
C TYR A 369 -23.28 4.83 -21.33
N TYR A 370 -23.29 4.17 -20.19
CA TYR A 370 -22.81 2.80 -20.00
C TYR A 370 -23.84 1.89 -19.30
N GLY A 371 -25.10 2.29 -19.28
CA GLY A 371 -26.19 1.53 -18.66
C GLY A 371 -26.72 0.39 -19.54
N CYS A 372 -27.38 -0.59 -18.93
CA CYS A 372 -27.91 -1.79 -19.59
C CYS A 372 -29.45 -1.77 -19.74
N GLY A 373 -30.12 -0.70 -19.30
CA GLY A 373 -31.58 -0.58 -19.39
C GLY A 373 -32.10 0.82 -19.12
N SER A 374 -33.36 0.93 -18.77
CA SER A 374 -34.01 2.21 -18.42
C SER A 374 -34.83 2.03 -17.11
N PRO A 375 -34.21 2.15 -15.94
CA PRO A 375 -34.91 1.98 -14.66
C PRO A 375 -35.66 3.27 -14.23
N ILE A 376 -36.37 3.88 -15.16
CA ILE A 376 -37.08 5.14 -14.96
C ILE A 376 -38.59 4.85 -14.93
N PRO A 377 -39.27 4.94 -13.76
CA PRO A 377 -40.71 4.69 -13.68
C PRO A 377 -41.55 5.90 -14.14
N LEU A 378 -42.86 5.67 -14.31
CA LEU A 378 -43.85 6.69 -14.50
C LEU A 378 -44.29 7.35 -13.17
N CYS A 379 -44.98 8.48 -13.26
CA CYS A 379 -45.61 9.17 -12.12
C CYS A 379 -44.59 9.66 -11.06
N VAL A 380 -43.50 10.23 -11.50
CA VAL A 380 -42.41 10.68 -10.63
C VAL A 380 -42.43 12.18 -10.32
N GLU A 381 -43.44 12.91 -10.79
CA GLU A 381 -43.56 14.36 -10.61
C GLU A 381 -43.54 14.77 -9.12
N GLY A 382 -42.69 15.73 -8.78
CA GLY A 382 -42.52 16.24 -7.41
C GLY A 382 -41.66 15.37 -6.48
N LEU A 383 -41.20 14.19 -6.92
CA LEU A 383 -40.44 13.27 -6.07
C LEU A 383 -39.01 13.76 -5.82
N LYS A 384 -38.46 13.33 -4.69
CA LYS A 384 -37.03 13.37 -4.40
C LYS A 384 -36.41 12.04 -4.79
N VAL A 385 -35.50 12.09 -5.72
CA VAL A 385 -34.89 10.91 -6.36
C VAL A 385 -33.39 10.85 -6.11
N VAL A 386 -32.87 9.64 -5.97
CA VAL A 386 -31.42 9.36 -6.00
C VAL A 386 -31.11 8.45 -7.17
N ASP A 387 -30.11 8.82 -7.96
CA ASP A 387 -29.51 8.02 -9.01
C ASP A 387 -28.16 7.48 -8.55
N MET A 388 -28.10 6.17 -8.29
CA MET A 388 -26.93 5.47 -7.76
C MET A 388 -26.01 5.06 -8.92
N GLY A 389 -24.77 5.61 -8.94
CA GLY A 389 -23.82 5.42 -10.05
C GLY A 389 -24.25 6.19 -11.29
N CYS A 390 -24.50 7.48 -11.12
CA CYS A 390 -25.09 8.32 -12.16
C CYS A 390 -24.17 8.59 -13.39
N GLY A 391 -22.88 8.27 -13.31
CA GLY A 391 -21.92 8.57 -14.36
C GLY A 391 -21.91 10.05 -14.73
N THR A 392 -22.01 10.36 -16.03
CA THR A 392 -22.12 11.73 -16.53
C THR A 392 -23.52 12.36 -16.34
N GLY A 393 -24.43 11.65 -15.68
CA GLY A 393 -25.73 12.16 -15.26
C GLY A 393 -26.86 12.02 -16.31
N ARG A 394 -26.75 11.13 -17.29
CA ARG A 394 -27.81 10.96 -18.30
C ARG A 394 -29.17 10.66 -17.66
N ASP A 395 -29.26 9.61 -16.86
CA ASP A 395 -30.52 9.20 -16.25
C ASP A 395 -30.94 10.18 -15.14
N SER A 396 -29.98 10.78 -14.42
CA SER A 396 -30.23 11.86 -13.46
C SER A 396 -30.87 13.09 -14.10
N TYR A 397 -30.43 13.53 -15.28
CA TYR A 397 -31.01 14.65 -15.98
C TYR A 397 -32.39 14.32 -16.59
N VAL A 398 -32.56 13.08 -17.08
CA VAL A 398 -33.89 12.62 -17.48
C VAL A 398 -34.86 12.68 -16.31
N MET A 399 -34.43 12.15 -15.14
CA MET A 399 -35.23 12.23 -13.90
C MET A 399 -35.50 13.68 -13.48
N SER A 400 -34.49 14.57 -13.54
CA SER A 400 -34.66 16.01 -13.25
C SER A 400 -35.75 16.64 -14.11
N LYS A 401 -35.83 16.27 -15.41
CA LYS A 401 -36.91 16.71 -16.28
C LYS A 401 -38.26 16.14 -15.88
N LEU A 402 -38.33 14.84 -15.56
CA LEU A 402 -39.58 14.15 -15.28
C LEU A 402 -40.17 14.50 -13.92
N VAL A 403 -39.32 14.72 -12.87
CA VAL A 403 -39.80 15.15 -11.55
C VAL A 403 -40.32 16.59 -11.53
N GLY A 404 -39.98 17.40 -12.54
CA GLY A 404 -40.42 18.78 -12.64
C GLY A 404 -39.71 19.74 -11.68
N GLU A 405 -40.05 21.02 -11.76
CA GLU A 405 -39.38 22.09 -10.97
C GLU A 405 -39.54 21.92 -9.46
N ASN A 406 -40.59 21.21 -8.99
CA ASN A 406 -40.89 20.97 -7.58
C ASN A 406 -40.25 19.69 -7.01
N GLY A 407 -39.76 18.78 -7.88
CA GLY A 407 -38.98 17.60 -7.48
C GLY A 407 -37.51 17.91 -7.32
N PHE A 408 -36.71 16.91 -6.89
CA PHE A 408 -35.26 17.07 -6.75
C PHE A 408 -34.52 15.75 -7.01
N VAL A 409 -33.37 15.83 -7.66
CA VAL A 409 -32.55 14.65 -8.01
C VAL A 409 -31.15 14.77 -7.40
N TYR A 410 -30.68 13.70 -6.76
CA TYR A 410 -29.29 13.53 -6.35
C TYR A 410 -28.63 12.47 -7.25
N GLY A 411 -27.62 12.84 -8.01
CA GLY A 411 -26.77 11.90 -8.75
C GLY A 411 -25.52 11.59 -7.96
N ILE A 412 -25.23 10.31 -7.73
CA ILE A 412 -24.07 9.87 -6.94
C ILE A 412 -23.17 9.00 -7.80
N ASP A 413 -21.88 9.32 -7.84
CA ASP A 413 -20.87 8.51 -8.49
C ASP A 413 -19.51 8.66 -7.76
N MET A 414 -18.70 7.60 -7.80
CA MET A 414 -17.36 7.60 -7.17
C MET A 414 -16.26 8.13 -8.10
N THR A 415 -16.57 8.40 -9.38
CA THR A 415 -15.63 8.76 -10.44
C THR A 415 -15.61 10.27 -10.65
N GLU A 416 -14.52 10.92 -10.27
CA GLU A 416 -14.41 12.38 -10.31
C GLU A 416 -14.60 12.97 -11.71
N ASN A 417 -14.03 12.31 -12.74
CA ASN A 417 -14.18 12.76 -14.14
C ASN A 417 -15.63 12.73 -14.59
N GLN A 418 -16.40 11.71 -14.22
CA GLN A 418 -17.82 11.59 -14.58
C GLN A 418 -18.63 12.69 -13.89
N ILE A 419 -18.46 12.88 -12.59
CA ILE A 419 -19.13 13.92 -11.80
C ILE A 419 -18.78 15.33 -12.30
N SER A 420 -17.54 15.57 -12.70
CA SER A 420 -17.10 16.86 -13.26
C SER A 420 -17.84 17.19 -14.56
N ILE A 421 -18.03 16.21 -15.43
CA ILE A 421 -18.82 16.36 -16.66
C ILE A 421 -20.28 16.63 -16.29
N ALA A 422 -20.87 15.82 -15.42
CA ALA A 422 -22.24 16.01 -14.97
C ALA A 422 -22.49 17.43 -14.44
N ARG A 423 -21.67 17.91 -13.53
CA ARG A 423 -21.77 19.23 -12.92
C ARG A 423 -21.64 20.38 -13.93
N ARG A 424 -20.83 20.23 -14.96
CA ARG A 424 -20.59 21.24 -16.01
C ARG A 424 -21.88 21.67 -16.69
N TYR A 425 -22.82 20.76 -16.87
CA TYR A 425 -24.03 20.98 -17.64
C TYR A 425 -25.26 21.34 -16.79
N ILE A 426 -25.17 21.50 -15.47
CA ILE A 426 -26.31 21.79 -14.59
C ILE A 426 -27.05 23.04 -15.08
N LYS A 427 -26.34 24.15 -15.34
CA LYS A 427 -26.95 25.40 -15.77
C LYS A 427 -27.61 25.25 -17.13
N GLU A 428 -26.90 24.69 -18.11
CA GLU A 428 -27.42 24.50 -19.47
C GLU A 428 -28.70 23.64 -19.47
N GLN A 429 -28.69 22.53 -18.73
CA GLN A 429 -29.86 21.66 -18.68
C GLN A 429 -31.02 22.31 -17.94
N THR A 430 -30.78 23.10 -16.88
CA THR A 430 -31.79 23.88 -16.17
C THR A 430 -32.49 24.85 -17.16
N ASP A 431 -31.70 25.57 -17.97
CA ASP A 431 -32.19 26.51 -18.97
C ASP A 431 -33.01 25.79 -20.07
N ARG A 432 -32.52 24.64 -20.56
CA ARG A 432 -33.22 23.81 -21.59
C ARG A 432 -34.54 23.25 -21.05
N PHE A 433 -34.66 22.96 -19.77
CA PHE A 433 -35.90 22.48 -19.15
C PHE A 433 -36.90 23.61 -18.89
N GLY A 434 -36.45 24.86 -18.93
CA GLY A 434 -37.25 26.03 -18.65
C GLY A 434 -37.46 26.29 -17.14
N TYR A 435 -36.54 25.79 -16.32
CA TYR A 435 -36.64 25.92 -14.86
C TYR A 435 -35.95 27.19 -14.35
N LYS A 436 -36.47 27.78 -13.28
CA LYS A 436 -35.94 29.01 -12.67
C LYS A 436 -34.64 28.74 -11.88
N LYS A 437 -34.48 27.53 -11.36
CA LYS A 437 -33.34 27.09 -10.57
C LYS A 437 -33.06 25.61 -10.82
N PRO A 438 -31.81 25.15 -10.64
CA PRO A 438 -31.50 23.73 -10.69
C PRO A 438 -32.31 22.92 -9.67
N ASN A 439 -32.83 21.78 -10.10
CA ASN A 439 -33.48 20.78 -9.26
C ASN A 439 -32.65 19.48 -9.21
N ILE A 440 -31.32 19.60 -9.35
CA ILE A 440 -30.39 18.47 -9.39
C ILE A 440 -29.09 18.85 -8.67
N GLU A 441 -28.50 17.86 -7.98
CA GLU A 441 -27.18 17.94 -7.37
C GLU A 441 -26.38 16.66 -7.68
N PHE A 442 -25.09 16.80 -7.98
CA PHE A 442 -24.19 15.68 -8.20
C PHE A 442 -23.17 15.57 -7.05
N ILE A 443 -23.10 14.38 -6.45
CA ILE A 443 -22.28 14.08 -5.26
C ILE A 443 -21.19 13.09 -5.63
N LEU A 444 -19.93 13.48 -5.40
CA LEU A 444 -18.80 12.57 -5.51
C LEU A 444 -18.69 11.75 -4.21
N ASP A 445 -19.18 10.52 -4.23
CA ASP A 445 -19.09 9.58 -3.10
C ASP A 445 -19.37 8.14 -3.56
N ASN A 446 -19.10 7.18 -2.67
CA ASN A 446 -19.40 5.77 -2.91
C ASN A 446 -20.87 5.47 -2.55
N MET A 447 -21.48 4.52 -3.26
CA MET A 447 -22.85 4.07 -3.03
C MET A 447 -23.09 3.60 -1.59
N GLU A 448 -22.14 2.87 -1.01
CA GLU A 448 -22.22 2.34 0.35
C GLU A 448 -22.21 3.44 1.43
N SER A 449 -21.79 4.65 1.08
CA SER A 449 -21.63 5.80 1.99
C SER A 449 -22.77 6.82 1.92
N ILE A 450 -23.81 6.60 1.13
CA ILE A 450 -24.87 7.57 0.84
C ILE A 450 -25.56 8.11 2.11
N THR A 451 -25.70 7.29 3.15
CA THR A 451 -26.29 7.69 4.45
C THR A 451 -25.50 8.77 5.19
N LYS A 452 -24.22 9.01 4.81
CA LYS A 452 -23.42 10.13 5.32
C LYS A 452 -23.76 11.46 4.66
N ARG A 453 -24.39 11.43 3.50
CA ARG A 453 -24.71 12.59 2.66
C ARG A 453 -26.19 12.95 2.69
N LEU A 454 -27.03 11.94 2.71
CA LEU A 454 -28.48 12.12 2.70
C LEU A 454 -29.08 11.64 4.01
N LYS A 455 -30.11 12.36 4.46
CA LYS A 455 -30.84 12.02 5.68
C LYS A 455 -31.59 10.70 5.48
N GLU A 456 -31.64 9.87 6.49
CA GLU A 456 -32.48 8.68 6.53
C GLU A 456 -33.97 9.03 6.30
N GLU A 457 -34.70 8.13 5.67
CA GLU A 457 -36.12 8.26 5.35
C GLU A 457 -36.49 9.58 4.65
N SER A 458 -35.67 10.07 3.71
CA SER A 458 -35.87 11.36 3.06
C SER A 458 -36.13 11.28 1.55
N ILE A 459 -35.92 10.11 0.93
CA ILE A 459 -35.96 9.86 -0.51
C ILE A 459 -37.22 9.08 -0.88
N ASP A 460 -37.91 9.51 -1.94
CA ASP A 460 -39.12 8.86 -2.42
C ASP A 460 -38.79 7.70 -3.38
N LEU A 461 -37.74 7.86 -4.18
CA LEU A 461 -37.35 6.92 -5.23
C LEU A 461 -35.81 6.82 -5.34
N VAL A 462 -35.30 5.61 -5.39
CA VAL A 462 -33.91 5.35 -5.81
C VAL A 462 -33.93 4.66 -7.16
N ILE A 463 -33.08 5.12 -8.08
CA ILE A 463 -32.81 4.43 -9.35
C ILE A 463 -31.35 3.98 -9.43
N SER A 464 -31.06 2.91 -10.19
CA SER A 464 -29.71 2.46 -10.48
C SER A 464 -29.65 1.71 -11.80
N ASN A 465 -28.62 1.98 -12.61
CA ASN A 465 -28.51 1.42 -13.95
C ASN A 465 -27.11 0.81 -14.18
N CYS A 466 -27.02 -0.53 -14.11
CA CYS A 466 -25.80 -1.30 -14.37
C CYS A 466 -24.62 -0.95 -13.44
N VAL A 467 -24.88 -0.73 -12.14
CA VAL A 467 -23.88 -0.23 -11.20
C VAL A 467 -23.76 -1.08 -9.94
N ILE A 468 -24.85 -1.73 -9.48
CA ILE A 468 -24.83 -2.55 -8.26
C ILE A 468 -23.80 -3.68 -8.40
N ASN A 469 -23.65 -4.25 -9.60
CA ASN A 469 -22.67 -5.29 -9.88
C ASN A 469 -21.22 -4.81 -9.77
N LEU A 470 -20.96 -3.51 -9.83
CA LEU A 470 -19.63 -2.92 -9.65
C LEU A 470 -19.25 -2.76 -8.16
N SER A 471 -20.20 -2.94 -7.23
CA SER A 471 -19.88 -3.05 -5.80
C SER A 471 -19.59 -4.50 -5.41
N GLU A 472 -18.59 -4.71 -4.58
CA GLU A 472 -18.32 -6.01 -3.97
C GLU A 472 -19.21 -6.30 -2.78
N ASP A 473 -19.59 -5.27 -2.05
CA ASP A 473 -20.51 -5.37 -0.92
C ASP A 473 -21.92 -4.88 -1.32
N LYS A 474 -22.62 -5.72 -2.07
CA LYS A 474 -23.98 -5.43 -2.53
C LYS A 474 -24.99 -5.34 -1.39
N GLU A 475 -24.74 -6.05 -0.31
CA GLU A 475 -25.58 -6.00 0.91
C GLU A 475 -25.48 -4.61 1.55
N ALA A 476 -24.26 -4.05 1.67
CA ALA A 476 -24.06 -2.70 2.17
C ALA A 476 -24.75 -1.64 1.28
N VAL A 477 -24.70 -1.81 -0.06
CA VAL A 477 -25.41 -0.92 -1.00
C VAL A 477 -26.93 -1.00 -0.80
N LEU A 478 -27.51 -2.20 -0.76
CA LEU A 478 -28.95 -2.37 -0.55
C LEU A 478 -29.40 -1.82 0.80
N LYS A 479 -28.61 -2.04 1.85
CA LYS A 479 -28.89 -1.47 3.18
C LYS A 479 -28.81 0.05 3.17
N ALA A 480 -27.86 0.64 2.47
CA ALA A 480 -27.75 2.09 2.35
C ALA A 480 -28.95 2.69 1.59
N ILE A 481 -29.42 2.02 0.52
CA ILE A 481 -30.63 2.39 -0.22
C ILE A 481 -31.86 2.31 0.70
N PHE A 482 -32.02 1.21 1.41
CA PHE A 482 -33.15 1.02 2.35
C PHE A 482 -33.21 2.13 3.40
N ASN A 483 -32.07 2.51 3.97
CA ASN A 483 -32.01 3.52 5.02
C ASN A 483 -32.38 4.93 4.55
N VAL A 484 -32.12 5.31 3.30
CA VAL A 484 -32.46 6.64 2.79
C VAL A 484 -33.90 6.72 2.27
N LEU A 485 -34.51 5.58 1.87
CA LEU A 485 -35.86 5.52 1.39
C LEU A 485 -36.88 5.83 2.52
N LYS A 486 -37.87 6.63 2.20
CA LYS A 486 -39.04 6.82 3.06
C LYS A 486 -39.83 5.53 3.17
N TRP A 487 -40.67 5.44 4.20
CA TRP A 487 -41.68 4.38 4.25
C TRP A 487 -42.58 4.46 3.02
N GLY A 488 -42.68 3.36 2.26
CA GLY A 488 -43.39 3.30 0.98
C GLY A 488 -42.60 3.86 -0.21
N GLY A 489 -41.34 4.27 -0.01
CA GLY A 489 -40.41 4.61 -1.10
C GLY A 489 -40.04 3.39 -1.94
N GLU A 490 -39.65 3.62 -3.19
CA GLU A 490 -39.41 2.55 -4.16
C GLU A 490 -37.96 2.52 -4.67
N PHE A 491 -37.49 1.35 -5.04
CA PHE A 491 -36.18 1.16 -5.68
C PHE A 491 -36.34 0.50 -7.05
N TYR A 492 -35.99 1.22 -8.09
CA TYR A 492 -36.01 0.75 -9.49
C TYR A 492 -34.57 0.59 -10.01
N PHE A 493 -34.27 -0.56 -10.56
CA PHE A 493 -32.93 -0.78 -11.08
C PHE A 493 -32.91 -1.73 -12.29
N SER A 494 -31.88 -1.58 -13.11
CA SER A 494 -31.54 -2.48 -14.21
C SER A 494 -30.09 -2.92 -14.03
N ASP A 495 -29.84 -4.23 -14.02
CA ASP A 495 -28.49 -4.76 -13.92
C ASP A 495 -28.39 -6.18 -14.53
N VAL A 496 -27.17 -6.67 -14.72
CA VAL A 496 -26.91 -7.98 -15.30
C VAL A 496 -27.00 -9.05 -14.21
N TYR A 497 -27.73 -10.15 -14.48
CA TYR A 497 -27.83 -11.31 -13.61
C TYR A 497 -27.42 -12.59 -14.32
N ALA A 498 -26.81 -13.51 -13.57
CA ALA A 498 -26.46 -14.84 -14.04
C ALA A 498 -27.58 -15.86 -13.73
N ASP A 499 -27.77 -16.84 -14.61
CA ASP A 499 -28.66 -17.99 -14.39
C ASP A 499 -28.06 -19.04 -13.43
N ARG A 500 -26.76 -18.91 -13.14
CA ARG A 500 -25.97 -19.75 -12.24
C ARG A 500 -24.86 -18.94 -11.58
N ARG A 501 -24.19 -19.49 -10.57
CA ARG A 501 -23.02 -18.84 -9.95
C ARG A 501 -21.84 -18.86 -10.92
N SER A 502 -21.28 -17.68 -11.19
CA SER A 502 -20.13 -17.51 -12.07
C SER A 502 -18.87 -18.12 -11.46
N PRO A 503 -18.01 -18.80 -12.27
CA PRO A 503 -16.70 -19.27 -11.84
C PRO A 503 -15.80 -18.15 -11.32
N ASP A 504 -14.83 -18.51 -10.48
CA ASP A 504 -13.90 -17.55 -9.89
C ASP A 504 -13.04 -16.81 -10.92
N GLU A 505 -12.70 -17.47 -12.04
CA GLU A 505 -11.94 -16.88 -13.13
C GLU A 505 -12.68 -15.67 -13.76
N ILE A 506 -14.00 -15.76 -13.90
CA ILE A 506 -14.84 -14.66 -14.39
C ILE A 506 -15.00 -13.57 -13.33
N ARG A 507 -15.21 -13.98 -12.09
CA ARG A 507 -15.44 -13.05 -10.96
C ARG A 507 -14.21 -12.22 -10.61
N LYS A 508 -13.02 -12.76 -10.86
CA LYS A 508 -11.72 -12.16 -10.53
C LYS A 508 -11.07 -11.44 -11.71
N ASP A 509 -11.66 -11.53 -12.90
CA ASP A 509 -11.16 -10.81 -14.07
C ASP A 509 -11.52 -9.31 -13.97
N PRO A 510 -10.51 -8.39 -13.96
CA PRO A 510 -10.75 -6.96 -13.75
C PRO A 510 -11.61 -6.31 -14.85
N LEU A 511 -11.47 -6.73 -16.10
CA LEU A 511 -12.24 -6.20 -17.22
C LEU A 511 -13.69 -6.68 -17.15
N LEU A 512 -13.90 -7.98 -16.98
CA LEU A 512 -15.25 -8.54 -16.86
C LEU A 512 -15.98 -7.99 -15.63
N PHE A 513 -15.27 -7.70 -14.55
CA PHE A 513 -15.84 -7.05 -13.36
C PHE A 513 -16.24 -5.60 -13.67
N ALA A 514 -15.36 -4.81 -14.31
CA ALA A 514 -15.65 -3.44 -14.71
C ALA A 514 -16.80 -3.33 -15.71
N GLU A 515 -17.05 -4.36 -16.53
CA GLU A 515 -18.19 -4.42 -17.44
C GLU A 515 -19.39 -5.23 -16.88
N CYS A 516 -19.56 -5.24 -15.55
CA CYS A 516 -20.68 -5.83 -14.80
C CYS A 516 -20.80 -7.37 -14.85
N LEU A 517 -20.07 -8.07 -15.72
CA LEU A 517 -20.15 -9.53 -15.86
C LEU A 517 -19.51 -10.27 -14.69
N GLY A 518 -18.33 -9.82 -14.23
CA GLY A 518 -17.62 -10.43 -13.10
C GLY A 518 -18.38 -10.25 -11.78
N GLY A 519 -19.10 -9.15 -11.63
CA GLY A 519 -19.91 -8.86 -10.43
C GLY A 519 -21.34 -9.39 -10.48
N ALA A 520 -21.79 -9.93 -11.64
CA ALA A 520 -23.16 -10.41 -11.79
C ALA A 520 -23.46 -11.56 -10.84
N LEU A 521 -24.49 -11.37 -9.99
CA LEU A 521 -24.95 -12.39 -9.07
C LEU A 521 -25.86 -13.41 -9.77
N TYR A 522 -25.83 -14.64 -9.26
CA TYR A 522 -26.91 -15.58 -9.52
C TYR A 522 -28.22 -14.97 -8.99
N TYR A 523 -29.25 -14.89 -9.83
CA TYR A 523 -30.48 -14.15 -9.49
C TYR A 523 -31.12 -14.57 -8.15
N LYS A 524 -31.05 -15.85 -7.76
CA LYS A 524 -31.57 -16.32 -6.46
C LYS A 524 -30.74 -15.85 -5.26
N ASP A 525 -29.44 -15.66 -5.45
CA ASP A 525 -28.60 -15.08 -4.40
C ASP A 525 -28.93 -13.61 -4.19
N PHE A 526 -29.17 -12.84 -5.27
CA PHE A 526 -29.64 -11.46 -5.19
C PHE A 526 -30.98 -11.36 -4.45
N VAL A 527 -31.99 -12.17 -4.83
CA VAL A 527 -33.30 -12.16 -4.15
C VAL A 527 -33.17 -12.46 -2.65
N ARG A 528 -32.18 -13.28 -2.26
CA ARG A 528 -31.96 -13.59 -0.84
C ARG A 528 -31.40 -12.41 -0.06
N ILE A 529 -30.51 -11.61 -0.62
CA ILE A 529 -29.92 -10.45 0.06
C ILE A 529 -30.83 -9.21 0.00
N ALA A 530 -31.76 -9.14 -0.94
CA ALA A 530 -32.73 -8.06 -1.07
C ALA A 530 -33.97 -8.24 -0.16
N ARG A 531 -34.14 -9.39 0.49
CA ARG A 531 -35.20 -9.70 1.49
C ARG A 531 -34.71 -9.43 2.90
#